data_41cd7dfe4b49215616d98194e1479d67
#
_entry.id   41cd7dfe4b49215616d98194e1479d67
#
_cell.length_a   1.000
_cell.length_b   1.000
_cell.length_c   1.000
_cell.angle_alpha   90.00
_cell.angle_beta   90.00
_cell.angle_gamma   90.00
#
_symmetry.space_group_name_H-M   'P 1'
#
loop_
_entity.id
_entity.type
_entity.pdbx_description
1 polymer ?
#
loop_
_entity_poly.entity_id
_entity_poly.type
_entity_poly.pdbx_seq_one_letter_code
_entity_poly.pdbx_strand_id
1 'polypeptide(L)'
;MENNEEILKKISSGDPEAIAEAVDTVKENGDLVIAGKLLDILSQPLAPSTITIIANLLADIKDNQFKDLLIQKLEQTSEGTLKKELLRIVWESSLDYSSYLDHFLQILQEDDFTVAFEASTVIENL
;
A
#
# COMPACT_ATOMS: atom_id res chain seq x y z
N MET A 1 14.31 13.25 16.68
CA MET A 1 13.43 12.18 16.13
C MET A 1 12.30 12.81 15.36
N GLU A 2 12.11 12.41 14.12
CA GLU A 2 11.04 12.96 13.32
C GLU A 2 9.69 12.38 13.75
N ASN A 3 8.66 13.22 13.82
CA ASN A 3 7.31 12.73 14.03
C ASN A 3 6.67 12.30 12.71
N ASN A 4 5.53 11.64 12.80
CA ASN A 4 4.85 11.11 11.63
C ASN A 4 4.45 12.21 10.62
N GLU A 5 4.08 13.40 11.11
CA GLU A 5 3.72 14.52 10.23
C GLU A 5 4.90 14.98 9.39
N GLU A 6 6.08 15.06 9.97
CA GLU A 6 7.30 15.45 9.26
C GLU A 6 7.68 14.41 8.21
N ILE A 7 7.56 13.12 8.55
CA ILE A 7 7.82 12.03 7.62
C ILE A 7 6.88 12.12 6.42
N LEU A 8 5.59 12.33 6.66
CA LEU A 8 4.59 12.43 5.61
C LEU A 8 4.83 13.67 4.72
N LYS A 9 5.21 14.79 5.31
CA LYS A 9 5.56 15.99 4.57
C LYS A 9 6.72 15.74 3.62
N LYS A 10 7.76 15.07 4.09
CA LYS A 10 8.93 14.74 3.28
C LYS A 10 8.57 13.84 2.10
N ILE A 11 7.76 12.83 2.34
CA ILE A 11 7.32 11.89 1.29
C ILE A 11 6.47 12.61 0.25
N SER A 12 5.61 13.55 0.66
CA SER A 12 4.73 14.29 -0.22
C SER A 12 5.40 15.49 -0.91
N SER A 13 6.64 15.83 -0.53
CA SER A 13 7.32 17.05 -0.98
C SER A 13 7.74 17.03 -2.45
N GLY A 14 7.95 15.84 -3.02
CA GLY A 14 8.52 15.72 -4.36
C GLY A 14 10.04 15.90 -4.42
N ASP A 15 10.69 16.17 -3.28
CA ASP A 15 12.14 16.30 -3.19
C ASP A 15 12.79 14.94 -2.97
N PRO A 16 13.62 14.43 -3.92
CA PRO A 16 14.20 13.09 -3.80
C PRO A 16 15.01 12.88 -2.51
N GLU A 17 15.74 13.89 -2.05
CA GLU A 17 16.54 13.77 -0.83
C GLU A 17 15.65 13.65 0.41
N ALA A 18 14.60 14.48 0.49
CA ALA A 18 13.65 14.43 1.60
C ALA A 18 12.90 13.10 1.63
N ILE A 19 12.50 12.60 0.47
CA ILE A 19 11.83 11.31 0.34
C ILE A 19 12.75 10.18 0.82
N ALA A 20 14.02 10.19 0.40
CA ALA A 20 14.98 9.16 0.79
C ALA A 20 15.19 9.14 2.32
N GLU A 21 15.30 10.31 2.95
CA GLU A 21 15.42 10.40 4.40
C GLU A 21 14.19 9.83 5.12
N ALA A 22 13.00 10.18 4.64
CA ALA A 22 11.75 9.70 5.22
C ALA A 22 11.61 8.18 5.06
N VAL A 23 11.97 7.64 3.91
CA VAL A 23 11.96 6.20 3.64
C VAL A 23 12.85 5.47 4.64
N ASP A 24 14.09 5.95 4.84
CA ASP A 24 15.01 5.34 5.79
C ASP A 24 14.47 5.38 7.22
N THR A 25 13.86 6.49 7.61
CA THR A 25 13.25 6.64 8.94
C THR A 25 12.10 5.64 9.13
N VAL A 26 11.25 5.48 8.13
CA VAL A 26 10.12 4.53 8.19
C VAL A 26 10.64 3.10 8.28
N LYS A 27 11.68 2.74 7.53
CA LYS A 27 12.26 1.39 7.58
C LYS A 27 12.83 1.05 8.95
N GLU A 28 13.42 2.03 9.62
CA GLU A 28 14.02 1.82 10.94
C GLU A 28 13.00 1.84 12.08
N ASN A 29 12.05 2.76 12.04
CA ASN A 29 11.21 3.10 13.18
C ASN A 29 9.71 3.15 12.86
N GLY A 30 9.30 2.76 11.65
CA GLY A 30 7.91 2.86 11.23
C GLY A 30 6.99 1.94 12.03
N ASP A 31 5.78 2.41 12.29
CA ASP A 31 4.75 1.67 13.01
C ASP A 31 3.45 1.61 12.21
N LEU A 32 2.43 0.99 12.77
CA LEU A 32 1.13 0.85 12.10
C LEU A 32 0.45 2.19 11.87
N VAL A 33 0.69 3.19 12.71
CA VAL A 33 0.11 4.51 12.54
C VAL A 33 0.64 5.16 11.26
N ILE A 34 1.96 5.14 11.05
CA ILE A 34 2.54 5.71 9.83
C ILE A 34 2.12 4.90 8.60
N ALA A 35 2.01 3.59 8.71
CA ALA A 35 1.54 2.73 7.62
C ALA A 35 0.13 3.11 7.19
N GLY A 36 -0.77 3.32 8.14
CA GLY A 36 -2.14 3.76 7.85
C GLY A 36 -2.18 5.11 7.15
N LYS A 37 -1.35 6.04 7.61
CA LYS A 37 -1.25 7.37 6.98
C LYS A 37 -0.67 7.31 5.57
N LEU A 38 0.29 6.43 5.32
CA LEU A 38 0.84 6.22 3.98
C LEU A 38 -0.20 5.65 3.03
N LEU A 39 -1.05 4.74 3.51
CA LEU A 39 -2.18 4.24 2.72
C LEU A 39 -3.13 5.39 2.33
N ASP A 40 -3.41 6.29 3.26
CA ASP A 40 -4.28 7.44 3.00
C ASP A 40 -3.68 8.40 1.97
N ILE A 41 -2.37 8.61 2.03
CA ILE A 41 -1.68 9.48 1.08
C ILE A 41 -1.79 8.95 -0.36
N LEU A 42 -1.84 7.64 -0.56
CA LEU A 42 -1.98 7.05 -1.89
C LEU A 42 -3.26 7.47 -2.59
N SER A 43 -4.27 7.96 -1.86
CA SER A 43 -5.50 8.50 -2.43
C SER A 43 -5.34 9.90 -3.02
N GLN A 44 -4.20 10.57 -2.77
CA GLN A 44 -3.92 11.92 -3.24
C GLN A 44 -3.19 11.88 -4.57
N PRO A 45 -3.27 12.97 -5.39
CA PRO A 45 -2.47 13.06 -6.61
C PRO A 45 -0.99 13.12 -6.27
N LEU A 46 -0.26 12.08 -6.65
CA LEU A 46 1.18 11.96 -6.39
C LEU A 46 1.91 11.64 -7.70
N ALA A 47 3.19 12.00 -7.74
CA ALA A 47 4.06 11.59 -8.85
C ALA A 47 4.15 10.04 -8.87
N PRO A 48 4.21 9.42 -10.05
CA PRO A 48 4.33 7.95 -10.13
C PRO A 48 5.52 7.39 -9.35
N SER A 49 6.64 8.09 -9.32
CA SER A 49 7.82 7.68 -8.55
C SER A 49 7.53 7.65 -7.06
N THR A 50 6.77 8.62 -6.56
CA THR A 50 6.39 8.67 -5.14
C THR A 50 5.45 7.52 -4.78
N ILE A 51 4.49 7.21 -5.65
CA ILE A 51 3.57 6.08 -5.46
C ILE A 51 4.37 4.78 -5.35
N THR A 52 5.35 4.58 -6.24
CA THR A 52 6.20 3.39 -6.22
C THR A 52 6.99 3.27 -4.91
N ILE A 53 7.56 4.37 -4.43
CA ILE A 53 8.31 4.39 -3.19
C ILE A 53 7.41 3.99 -2.01
N ILE A 54 6.22 4.58 -1.91
CA ILE A 54 5.27 4.28 -0.84
C ILE A 54 4.83 2.82 -0.92
N ALA A 55 4.49 2.33 -2.12
CA ALA A 55 4.06 0.95 -2.31
C ALA A 55 5.15 -0.05 -1.87
N ASN A 56 6.41 0.23 -2.22
CA ASN A 56 7.53 -0.63 -1.82
C ASN A 56 7.72 -0.64 -0.30
N LEU A 57 7.58 0.51 0.36
CA LEU A 57 7.65 0.58 1.82
C LEU A 57 6.56 -0.27 2.47
N LEU A 58 5.32 -0.15 1.96
CA LEU A 58 4.18 -0.89 2.52
C LEU A 58 4.31 -2.39 2.28
N ALA A 59 4.87 -2.80 1.14
CA ALA A 59 5.10 -4.20 0.84
C ALA A 59 6.16 -4.84 1.76
N ASP A 60 7.06 -4.04 2.31
CA ASP A 60 8.12 -4.52 3.22
C ASP A 60 7.67 -4.64 4.67
N ILE A 61 6.47 -4.22 5.02
CA ILE A 61 5.97 -4.30 6.40
C ILE A 61 5.76 -5.76 6.79
N LYS A 62 6.29 -6.14 7.96
CA LYS A 62 6.24 -7.51 8.48
C LYS A 62 5.18 -7.70 9.57
N ASP A 63 4.55 -6.64 10.04
CA ASP A 63 3.53 -6.71 11.10
C ASP A 63 2.22 -7.24 10.52
N ASN A 64 1.74 -8.37 11.04
CA ASN A 64 0.51 -9.00 10.59
C ASN A 64 -0.72 -8.11 10.73
N GLN A 65 -0.71 -7.17 11.67
CA GLN A 65 -1.83 -6.24 11.85
C GLN A 65 -2.00 -5.28 10.67
N PHE A 66 -0.94 -5.08 9.88
CA PHE A 66 -1.03 -4.28 8.66
C PHE A 66 -2.00 -4.87 7.64
N LYS A 67 -2.17 -6.18 7.62
CA LYS A 67 -3.09 -6.85 6.68
C LYS A 67 -4.50 -6.28 6.78
N ASP A 68 -4.99 -6.11 7.99
CA ASP A 68 -6.34 -5.58 8.21
C ASP A 68 -6.48 -4.14 7.71
N LEU A 69 -5.45 -3.32 7.91
CA LEU A 69 -5.44 -1.94 7.42
C LEU A 69 -5.49 -1.90 5.89
N LEU A 70 -4.69 -2.73 5.24
CA LEU A 70 -4.62 -2.77 3.78
C LEU A 70 -5.93 -3.26 3.17
N ILE A 71 -6.50 -4.33 3.70
CA ILE A 71 -7.77 -4.88 3.21
C ILE A 71 -8.91 -3.88 3.43
N GLN A 72 -8.95 -3.22 4.58
CA GLN A 72 -9.93 -2.18 4.87
C GLN A 72 -9.85 -1.05 3.85
N LYS A 73 -8.64 -0.59 3.54
CA LYS A 73 -8.43 0.44 2.53
C LYS A 73 -8.89 -0.02 1.15
N LEU A 74 -8.61 -1.26 0.80
CA LEU A 74 -9.03 -1.85 -0.47
C LEU A 74 -10.57 -1.88 -0.58
N GLU A 75 -11.27 -2.26 0.48
CA GLU A 75 -12.73 -2.29 0.53
C GLU A 75 -13.34 -0.89 0.37
N GLN A 76 -12.69 0.13 0.93
CA GLN A 76 -13.17 1.51 0.88
C GLN A 76 -12.86 2.21 -0.44
N THR A 77 -12.00 1.63 -1.27
CA THR A 77 -11.52 2.25 -2.50
C THR A 77 -12.40 1.83 -3.68
N SER A 78 -12.89 2.83 -4.43
CA SER A 78 -13.67 2.57 -5.65
C SER A 78 -12.87 2.90 -6.91
N GLU A 79 -11.77 3.65 -6.80
CA GLU A 79 -10.97 4.06 -7.94
C GLU A 79 -10.04 2.93 -8.38
N GLY A 80 -10.13 2.54 -9.66
CA GLY A 80 -9.45 1.36 -10.19
C GLY A 80 -7.94 1.40 -10.13
N THR A 81 -7.32 2.56 -10.41
CA THR A 81 -5.87 2.70 -10.36
C THR A 81 -5.34 2.46 -8.96
N LEU A 82 -6.00 3.02 -7.96
CA LEU A 82 -5.60 2.82 -6.57
C LEU A 82 -5.82 1.37 -6.14
N LYS A 83 -6.94 0.74 -6.56
CA LYS A 83 -7.17 -0.68 -6.28
C LYS A 83 -6.03 -1.55 -6.80
N LYS A 84 -5.56 -1.29 -8.02
CA LYS A 84 -4.44 -2.05 -8.59
C LYS A 84 -3.16 -1.90 -7.78
N GLU A 85 -2.87 -0.70 -7.33
CA GLU A 85 -1.68 -0.47 -6.48
C GLU A 85 -1.79 -1.19 -5.15
N LEU A 86 -2.96 -1.16 -4.53
CA LEU A 86 -3.19 -1.86 -3.26
C LEU A 86 -3.06 -3.38 -3.43
N LEU A 87 -3.61 -3.93 -4.50
CA LEU A 87 -3.48 -5.35 -4.81
C LEU A 87 -2.02 -5.74 -5.07
N ARG A 88 -1.28 -4.87 -5.73
CA ARG A 88 0.15 -5.07 -5.96
C ARG A 88 0.92 -5.16 -4.65
N ILE A 89 0.61 -4.28 -3.69
CA ILE A 89 1.23 -4.33 -2.36
C ILE A 89 0.96 -5.69 -1.71
N VAL A 90 -0.25 -6.22 -1.86
CA VAL A 90 -0.61 -7.53 -1.30
C VAL A 90 0.30 -8.63 -1.85
N TRP A 91 0.39 -8.76 -3.18
CA TRP A 91 1.14 -9.88 -3.74
C TRP A 91 2.65 -9.72 -3.66
N GLU A 92 3.16 -8.50 -3.54
CA GLU A 92 4.59 -8.26 -3.30
C GLU A 92 4.97 -8.42 -1.83
N SER A 93 4.00 -8.38 -0.92
CA SER A 93 4.23 -8.52 0.52
C SER A 93 4.62 -9.94 0.90
N SER A 94 5.45 -10.08 1.93
CA SER A 94 5.77 -11.39 2.51
C SER A 94 4.74 -11.87 3.51
N LEU A 95 3.73 -11.07 3.83
CA LEU A 95 2.66 -11.45 4.74
C LEU A 95 1.68 -12.40 4.05
N ASP A 96 1.06 -13.27 4.84
CA ASP A 96 0.10 -14.26 4.34
C ASP A 96 -1.31 -13.66 4.31
N TYR A 97 -1.85 -13.45 3.12
CA TYR A 97 -3.19 -12.91 2.90
C TYR A 97 -4.23 -13.97 2.55
N SER A 98 -3.91 -15.27 2.72
CA SER A 98 -4.82 -16.36 2.32
C SER A 98 -6.16 -16.32 3.04
N SER A 99 -6.23 -15.79 4.27
CA SER A 99 -7.49 -15.64 5.00
C SER A 99 -8.45 -14.63 4.34
N TYR A 100 -7.97 -13.82 3.41
CA TYR A 100 -8.78 -12.84 2.69
C TYR A 100 -9.12 -13.28 1.26
N LEU A 101 -8.98 -14.56 0.96
CA LEU A 101 -9.23 -15.10 -0.38
C LEU A 101 -10.60 -14.70 -0.93
N ASP A 102 -11.63 -14.73 -0.09
CA ASP A 102 -12.99 -14.37 -0.52
C ASP A 102 -13.09 -12.94 -1.04
N HIS A 103 -12.36 -12.00 -0.44
CA HIS A 103 -12.31 -10.62 -0.91
C HIS A 103 -11.71 -10.52 -2.30
N PHE A 104 -10.62 -11.25 -2.54
CA PHE A 104 -9.95 -11.24 -3.84
C PHE A 104 -10.81 -11.90 -4.92
N LEU A 105 -11.50 -12.98 -4.58
CA LEU A 105 -12.42 -13.64 -5.49
C LEU A 105 -13.59 -12.72 -5.87
N GLN A 106 -14.09 -11.94 -4.92
CA GLN A 106 -15.15 -10.97 -5.17
C GLN A 106 -14.67 -9.88 -6.14
N ILE A 107 -13.46 -9.35 -5.94
CA ILE A 107 -12.87 -8.35 -6.84
C ILE A 107 -12.70 -8.94 -8.24
N LEU A 108 -12.25 -10.19 -8.34
CA LEU A 108 -12.09 -10.87 -9.62
C LEU A 108 -13.39 -10.94 -10.42
N GLN A 109 -14.53 -11.09 -9.73
CA GLN A 109 -15.83 -11.23 -10.36
C GLN A 109 -16.52 -9.90 -10.67
N GLU A 110 -16.30 -8.88 -9.85
CA GLU A 110 -17.08 -7.63 -9.88
C GLU A 110 -16.38 -6.44 -10.52
N ASP A 111 -15.06 -6.45 -10.56
CA ASP A 111 -14.30 -5.31 -11.05
C ASP A 111 -13.98 -5.41 -12.54
N ASP A 112 -13.46 -4.32 -13.12
CA ASP A 112 -13.07 -4.31 -14.52
C ASP A 112 -11.87 -5.24 -14.77
N PHE A 113 -11.57 -5.47 -16.04
CA PHE A 113 -10.54 -6.43 -16.45
C PHE A 113 -9.17 -6.15 -15.82
N THR A 114 -8.76 -4.88 -15.75
CA THR A 114 -7.42 -4.53 -15.25
C THR A 114 -7.28 -4.78 -13.75
N VAL A 115 -8.31 -4.46 -12.99
CA VAL A 115 -8.34 -4.72 -11.55
C VAL A 115 -8.48 -6.22 -11.29
N ALA A 116 -9.36 -6.89 -12.02
CA ALA A 116 -9.53 -8.34 -11.93
C ALA A 116 -8.25 -9.09 -12.23
N PHE A 117 -7.45 -8.62 -13.20
CA PHE A 117 -6.16 -9.23 -13.53
C PHE A 117 -5.19 -9.15 -12.33
N GLU A 118 -5.13 -8.02 -11.65
CA GLU A 118 -4.29 -7.88 -10.45
C GLU A 118 -4.78 -8.77 -9.31
N ALA A 119 -6.10 -8.89 -9.14
CA ALA A 119 -6.66 -9.81 -8.14
C ALA A 119 -6.30 -11.27 -8.46
N SER A 120 -6.31 -11.64 -9.73
CA SER A 120 -5.87 -12.96 -10.18
C SER A 120 -4.41 -13.21 -9.78
N THR A 121 -3.54 -12.23 -9.96
CA THR A 121 -2.13 -12.33 -9.56
C THR A 121 -1.99 -12.55 -8.05
N VAL A 122 -2.78 -11.83 -7.25
CA VAL A 122 -2.81 -12.04 -5.80
C VAL A 122 -3.19 -13.47 -5.47
N ILE A 123 -4.28 -13.97 -6.06
CA ILE A 123 -4.79 -15.32 -5.79
C ILE A 123 -3.75 -16.37 -6.15
N GLU A 124 -3.06 -16.23 -7.27
CA GLU A 124 -2.02 -17.16 -7.71
C GLU A 124 -0.83 -17.23 -6.75
N ASN A 125 -0.60 -16.17 -5.98
CA ASN A 125 0.53 -16.06 -5.05
C ASN A 125 0.17 -16.32 -3.59
N LEU A 126 -1.05 -16.69 -3.30
CA LEU A 126 -1.48 -16.99 -1.91
C LEU A 126 -0.91 -18.31 -1.38
#